data_2bfc3a96bfb1e9cc112dc67b8540e56b
#
_entry.id   2bfc3a96bfb1e9cc112dc67b8540e56b
#
_cell.length_a   1.000
_cell.length_b   1.000
_cell.length_c   1.000
_cell.angle_alpha   90.00
_cell.angle_beta   90.00
_cell.angle_gamma   90.00
#
_symmetry.space_group_name_H-M   'P 1'
#
loop_
_entity.id
_entity.type
_entity.pdbx_description
1 polymer ?
#
loop_
_entity_poly.entity_id
_entity_poly.type
_entity_poly.pdbx_seq_one_letter_code
_entity_poly.pdbx_strand_id
1 'polypeptide(L)'
;MAAQKAMGLPVSAREELYCFIGPPLVEAFMEKWDLTRAQALEALAHYRAYYEKQGIFENVPYAGIHSLLTRLKEAGARLYVATSKPEPSSLKILERFELLPHFDGVAGSLLNETRTKKSEVLQYALEHFALSKTSSLMVGDRSHDVEGAAAVGLPCVGVLYGFGSRQELEQAGAAAIAEDIPALEGLLLRWLQT
;
A
#
# COMPACT_ATOMS: atom_id res chain seq x y z
N MET A 1 -18.42 -4.12 -2.70
CA MET A 1 -19.66 -4.50 -3.39
C MET A 1 -19.88 -6.02 -3.44
N ALA A 2 -19.00 -6.86 -3.99
CA ALA A 2 -19.21 -8.32 -4.07
C ALA A 2 -19.45 -8.97 -2.70
N ALA A 3 -18.60 -8.68 -1.70
CA ALA A 3 -18.79 -9.17 -0.34
C ALA A 3 -20.09 -8.67 0.30
N GLN A 4 -20.45 -7.39 0.12
CA GLN A 4 -21.73 -6.87 0.64
C GLN A 4 -22.95 -7.61 0.07
N LYS A 5 -22.96 -7.85 -1.26
CA LYS A 5 -24.02 -8.62 -1.91
C LYS A 5 -24.13 -10.04 -1.37
N ALA A 6 -22.97 -10.73 -1.22
CA ALA A 6 -22.94 -12.09 -0.71
C ALA A 6 -23.38 -12.21 0.75
N MET A 7 -23.08 -11.18 1.57
CA MET A 7 -23.47 -11.10 2.98
C MET A 7 -24.89 -10.53 3.21
N GLY A 8 -25.63 -10.16 2.15
CA GLY A 8 -26.93 -9.51 2.28
C GLY A 8 -26.90 -8.11 2.89
N LEU A 9 -25.73 -7.44 2.84
CA LEU A 9 -25.55 -6.09 3.34
C LEU A 9 -25.97 -5.04 2.29
N PRO A 10 -26.37 -3.83 2.72
CA PRO A 10 -26.56 -2.72 1.79
C PRO A 10 -25.33 -2.47 0.94
N VAL A 11 -25.51 -2.34 -0.37
CA VAL A 11 -24.38 -2.12 -1.29
C VAL A 11 -24.05 -0.63 -1.31
N SER A 12 -22.86 -0.29 -0.83
CA SER A 12 -22.34 1.07 -0.82
C SER A 12 -22.00 1.60 -2.22
N ALA A 13 -22.03 2.92 -2.38
CA ALA A 13 -21.43 3.59 -3.52
C ALA A 13 -19.91 3.32 -3.58
N ARG A 14 -19.31 3.45 -4.77
CA ARG A 14 -17.89 3.15 -4.97
C ARG A 14 -16.99 4.01 -4.10
N GLU A 15 -17.31 5.27 -3.97
CA GLU A 15 -16.56 6.28 -3.21
C GLU A 15 -16.52 5.95 -1.71
N GLU A 16 -17.62 5.41 -1.17
CA GLU A 16 -17.71 4.98 0.22
C GLU A 16 -16.82 3.78 0.54
N LEU A 17 -16.40 3.04 -0.50
CA LEU A 17 -15.54 1.87 -0.35
C LEU A 17 -14.05 2.24 -0.31
N TYR A 18 -13.67 3.49 -0.57
CA TYR A 18 -12.26 3.93 -0.51
C TYR A 18 -11.67 3.84 0.89
N CYS A 19 -12.49 3.87 1.95
CA CYS A 19 -12.05 3.64 3.32
C CYS A 19 -11.43 2.25 3.56
N PHE A 20 -11.71 1.27 2.68
CA PHE A 20 -11.12 -0.07 2.73
C PHE A 20 -9.77 -0.18 2.02
N ILE A 21 -9.28 0.91 1.41
CA ILE A 21 -7.97 0.93 0.77
C ILE A 21 -6.95 1.43 1.80
N GLY A 22 -6.00 0.56 2.14
CA GLY A 22 -4.94 0.83 3.11
C GLY A 22 -5.04 -0.01 4.39
N PRO A 23 -6.13 0.02 5.18
CA PRO A 23 -6.24 -0.74 6.41
C PRO A 23 -6.38 -2.25 6.18
N PRO A 24 -6.07 -3.08 7.22
CA PRO A 24 -6.41 -4.50 7.21
C PRO A 24 -7.93 -4.69 7.04
N LEU A 25 -8.33 -5.52 6.07
CA LEU A 25 -9.74 -5.61 5.67
C LEU A 25 -10.66 -6.18 6.74
N VAL A 26 -10.19 -7.12 7.57
CA VAL A 26 -11.02 -7.71 8.63
C VAL A 26 -11.45 -6.64 9.62
N GLU A 27 -10.48 -5.86 10.12
CA GLU A 27 -10.73 -4.77 11.06
C GLU A 27 -11.63 -3.69 10.43
N ALA A 28 -11.36 -3.34 9.18
CA ALA A 28 -12.17 -2.37 8.46
C ALA A 28 -13.62 -2.85 8.24
N PHE A 29 -13.85 -4.12 7.95
CA PHE A 29 -15.19 -4.69 7.82
C PHE A 29 -15.92 -4.72 9.17
N MET A 30 -15.23 -5.08 10.26
CA MET A 30 -15.79 -5.03 11.61
C MET A 30 -16.25 -3.61 11.96
N GLU A 31 -15.40 -2.62 11.73
CA GLU A 31 -15.67 -1.22 12.07
C GLU A 31 -16.77 -0.60 11.20
N LYS A 32 -16.68 -0.77 9.87
CA LYS A 32 -17.54 -0.05 8.92
C LYS A 32 -18.89 -0.72 8.69
N TRP A 33 -18.97 -2.03 8.85
CA TRP A 33 -20.21 -2.80 8.64
C TRP A 33 -20.76 -3.38 9.92
N ASP A 34 -20.19 -3.03 11.08
CA ASP A 34 -20.59 -3.52 12.40
C ASP A 34 -20.65 -5.06 12.47
N LEU A 35 -19.63 -5.72 11.92
CA LEU A 35 -19.55 -7.16 11.83
C LEU A 35 -18.76 -7.75 13.02
N THR A 36 -19.17 -8.91 13.48
CA THR A 36 -18.31 -9.75 14.30
C THR A 36 -17.08 -10.22 13.51
N ARG A 37 -16.01 -10.61 14.21
CA ARG A 37 -14.81 -11.11 13.53
C ARG A 37 -15.10 -12.32 12.61
N ALA A 38 -16.01 -13.21 13.02
CA ALA A 38 -16.39 -14.36 12.19
C ALA A 38 -17.08 -13.93 10.89
N GLN A 39 -18.01 -12.97 10.97
CA GLN A 39 -18.68 -12.40 9.80
C GLN A 39 -17.70 -11.60 8.92
N ALA A 40 -16.77 -10.87 9.51
CA ALA A 40 -15.75 -10.15 8.73
C ALA A 40 -14.81 -11.10 7.97
N LEU A 41 -14.46 -12.25 8.54
CA LEU A 41 -13.70 -13.29 7.85
C LEU A 41 -14.49 -13.93 6.71
N GLU A 42 -15.79 -14.14 6.87
CA GLU A 42 -16.70 -14.61 5.81
C GLU A 42 -16.78 -13.57 4.68
N ALA A 43 -16.96 -12.29 5.02
CA ALA A 43 -16.95 -11.19 4.05
C ALA A 43 -15.61 -11.12 3.30
N LEU A 44 -14.49 -11.33 4.00
CA LEU A 44 -13.16 -11.40 3.40
C LEU A 44 -13.04 -12.56 2.39
N ALA A 45 -13.60 -13.73 2.70
CA ALA A 45 -13.60 -14.86 1.78
C ALA A 45 -14.37 -14.53 0.48
N HIS A 46 -15.54 -13.90 0.58
CA HIS A 46 -16.30 -13.43 -0.58
C HIS A 46 -15.57 -12.34 -1.38
N TYR A 47 -14.91 -11.40 -0.69
CA TYR A 47 -14.06 -10.40 -1.34
C TYR A 47 -12.91 -11.06 -2.11
N ARG A 48 -12.18 -12.00 -1.50
CA ARG A 48 -11.06 -12.71 -2.11
C ARG A 48 -11.48 -13.51 -3.33
N ALA A 49 -12.60 -14.22 -3.26
CA ALA A 49 -13.14 -14.98 -4.38
C ALA A 49 -13.43 -14.11 -5.62
N TYR A 50 -13.91 -12.89 -5.42
CA TYR A 50 -14.05 -11.90 -6.49
C TYR A 50 -12.69 -11.35 -6.93
N TYR A 51 -11.86 -10.93 -5.95
CA TYR A 51 -10.60 -10.26 -6.21
C TYR A 51 -9.63 -11.13 -7.02
N GLU A 52 -9.50 -12.41 -6.69
CA GLU A 52 -8.61 -13.33 -7.40
C GLU A 52 -9.01 -13.57 -8.85
N LYS A 53 -10.31 -13.58 -9.13
CA LYS A 53 -10.84 -13.85 -10.47
C LYS A 53 -10.88 -12.61 -11.37
N GLN A 54 -11.20 -11.47 -10.81
CA GLN A 54 -11.51 -10.26 -11.57
C GLN A 54 -10.87 -9.01 -11.00
N GLY A 55 -11.06 -8.71 -9.71
CA GLY A 55 -10.67 -7.46 -9.09
C GLY A 55 -9.15 -7.19 -9.15
N ILE A 56 -8.32 -8.23 -9.13
CA ILE A 56 -6.86 -8.12 -9.29
C ILE A 56 -6.46 -7.48 -10.62
N PHE A 57 -7.35 -7.49 -11.61
CA PHE A 57 -7.12 -6.93 -12.93
C PHE A 57 -7.77 -5.55 -13.13
N GLU A 58 -8.54 -5.08 -12.15
CA GLU A 58 -9.24 -3.79 -12.17
C GLU A 58 -8.38 -2.66 -11.57
N ASN A 59 -7.10 -2.60 -11.94
CA ASN A 59 -6.16 -1.56 -11.55
C ASN A 59 -5.33 -1.10 -12.73
N VAL A 60 -4.78 0.11 -12.61
CA VAL A 60 -3.94 0.73 -13.64
C VAL A 60 -2.77 1.43 -12.92
N PRO A 61 -1.53 1.29 -13.39
CA PRO A 61 -0.41 2.04 -12.87
C PRO A 61 -0.60 3.54 -13.09
N TYR A 62 -0.10 4.35 -12.16
CA TYR A 62 -0.06 5.80 -12.34
C TYR A 62 0.82 6.19 -13.53
N ALA A 63 0.36 7.15 -14.32
CA ALA A 63 1.13 7.65 -15.47
C ALA A 63 2.50 8.16 -15.03
N GLY A 64 3.55 7.72 -15.71
CA GLY A 64 4.94 8.11 -15.40
C GLY A 64 5.64 7.24 -14.35
N ILE A 65 4.97 6.26 -13.74
CA ILE A 65 5.60 5.44 -12.69
C ILE A 65 6.81 4.63 -13.20
N HIS A 66 6.74 4.07 -14.40
CA HIS A 66 7.88 3.35 -15.00
C HIS A 66 9.11 4.25 -15.17
N SER A 67 8.89 5.48 -15.67
CA SER A 67 9.97 6.45 -15.84
C SER A 67 10.60 6.84 -14.50
N LEU A 68 9.76 7.09 -13.47
CA LEU A 68 10.22 7.39 -12.12
C LEU A 68 11.10 6.25 -11.57
N LEU A 69 10.61 5.01 -11.62
CA LEU A 69 11.33 3.85 -11.08
C LEU A 69 12.67 3.64 -11.81
N THR A 70 12.68 3.78 -13.14
CA THR A 70 13.90 3.70 -13.94
C THR A 70 14.93 4.74 -13.50
N ARG A 71 14.53 6.02 -13.40
CA ARG A 71 15.43 7.10 -13.00
C ARG A 71 15.97 6.95 -11.58
N LEU A 72 15.16 6.46 -10.65
CA LEU A 72 15.62 6.18 -9.29
C LEU A 72 16.66 5.05 -9.27
N LYS A 73 16.47 3.99 -10.07
CA LYS A 73 17.45 2.91 -10.23
C LYS A 73 18.76 3.43 -10.85
N GLU A 74 18.67 4.25 -11.89
CA GLU A 74 19.83 4.89 -12.52
C GLU A 74 20.60 5.81 -11.55
N ALA A 75 19.87 6.45 -10.62
CA ALA A 75 20.48 7.25 -9.53
C ALA A 75 21.05 6.41 -8.38
N GLY A 76 21.01 5.07 -8.47
CA GLY A 76 21.58 4.15 -7.49
C GLY A 76 20.64 3.75 -6.35
N ALA A 77 19.34 4.10 -6.41
CA ALA A 77 18.39 3.67 -5.40
C ALA A 77 18.10 2.17 -5.50
N ARG A 78 17.95 1.52 -4.34
CA ARG A 78 17.34 0.21 -4.21
C ARG A 78 15.85 0.40 -3.91
N LEU A 79 14.99 -0.28 -4.66
CA LEU A 79 13.55 -0.10 -4.59
C LEU A 79 12.88 -1.36 -4.05
N TYR A 80 12.01 -1.19 -3.07
CA TYR A 80 11.28 -2.28 -2.43
C TYR A 80 9.80 -1.96 -2.35
N VAL A 81 8.95 -2.97 -2.52
CA VAL A 81 7.52 -2.85 -2.26
C VAL A 81 7.23 -3.29 -0.83
N ALA A 82 6.53 -2.43 -0.06
CA ALA A 82 6.01 -2.76 1.26
C ALA A 82 4.49 -2.47 1.29
N THR A 83 3.68 -3.51 1.26
CA THR A 83 2.22 -3.38 1.07
C THR A 83 1.41 -4.24 2.03
N SER A 84 0.28 -3.72 2.52
CA SER A 84 -0.71 -4.52 3.26
C SER A 84 -1.52 -5.48 2.37
N LYS A 85 -1.34 -5.40 1.04
CA LYS A 85 -1.88 -6.40 0.11
C LYS A 85 -1.13 -7.73 0.26
N PRO A 86 -1.81 -8.90 0.12
CA PRO A 86 -1.13 -10.19 0.11
C PRO A 86 -0.01 -10.25 -0.93
N GLU A 87 1.16 -10.72 -0.49
CA GLU A 87 2.38 -10.75 -1.32
C GLU A 87 2.19 -11.47 -2.66
N PRO A 88 1.52 -12.64 -2.74
CA PRO A 88 1.28 -13.31 -4.03
C PRO A 88 0.43 -12.47 -4.99
N SER A 89 -0.54 -11.72 -4.46
CA SER A 89 -1.37 -10.82 -5.28
C SER A 89 -0.58 -9.62 -5.78
N SER A 90 0.32 -9.09 -4.94
CA SER A 90 1.20 -7.97 -5.30
C SER A 90 2.17 -8.37 -6.42
N LEU A 91 2.79 -9.53 -6.32
CA LEU A 91 3.67 -10.06 -7.37
C LEU A 91 2.96 -10.17 -8.71
N LYS A 92 1.74 -10.77 -8.75
CA LYS A 92 0.95 -10.88 -9.98
C LYS A 92 0.63 -9.53 -10.63
N ILE A 93 0.35 -8.49 -9.82
CA ILE A 93 0.08 -7.14 -10.30
C ILE A 93 1.35 -6.51 -10.88
N LEU A 94 2.47 -6.62 -10.16
CA LEU A 94 3.74 -6.07 -10.60
C LEU A 94 4.24 -6.73 -11.89
N GLU A 95 4.09 -8.06 -12.02
CA GLU A 95 4.39 -8.80 -13.25
C GLU A 95 3.52 -8.33 -14.42
N ARG A 96 2.20 -8.26 -14.20
CA ARG A 96 1.24 -7.84 -15.24
C ARG A 96 1.57 -6.49 -15.86
N PHE A 97 2.04 -5.56 -15.05
CA PHE A 97 2.37 -4.20 -15.47
C PHE A 97 3.85 -3.98 -15.72
N GLU A 98 4.64 -5.06 -15.80
CA GLU A 98 6.09 -5.02 -16.07
C GLU A 98 6.85 -4.13 -15.06
N LEU A 99 6.31 -4.00 -13.85
CA LEU A 99 6.91 -3.20 -12.76
C LEU A 99 7.88 -4.02 -11.91
N LEU A 100 7.71 -5.35 -11.85
CA LEU A 100 8.51 -6.21 -10.98
C LEU A 100 10.03 -6.08 -11.19
N PRO A 101 10.56 -5.93 -12.43
CA PRO A 101 12.00 -5.79 -12.65
C PRO A 101 12.63 -4.53 -12.04
N HIS A 102 11.83 -3.52 -11.70
CA HIS A 102 12.35 -2.33 -11.04
C HIS A 102 12.61 -2.52 -9.54
N PHE A 103 12.00 -3.54 -8.91
CA PHE A 103 12.08 -3.75 -7.47
C PHE A 103 13.10 -4.81 -7.11
N ASP A 104 13.89 -4.52 -6.08
CA ASP A 104 14.90 -5.41 -5.50
C ASP A 104 14.26 -6.39 -4.48
N GLY A 105 13.00 -6.18 -4.10
CA GLY A 105 12.23 -7.09 -3.27
C GLY A 105 10.80 -6.62 -3.04
N VAL A 106 9.95 -7.57 -2.65
CA VAL A 106 8.53 -7.34 -2.36
C VAL A 106 8.22 -7.93 -0.99
N ALA A 107 7.65 -7.11 -0.11
CA ALA A 107 7.10 -7.50 1.17
C ALA A 107 5.60 -7.18 1.20
N GLY A 108 4.78 -8.19 1.38
CA GLY A 108 3.34 -8.06 1.47
C GLY A 108 2.77 -8.66 2.75
N SER A 109 1.48 -8.54 3.00
CA SER A 109 0.80 -9.32 4.03
C SER A 109 0.75 -10.81 3.67
N LEU A 110 0.43 -11.65 4.64
CA LEU A 110 0.23 -13.07 4.43
C LEU A 110 -1.27 -13.41 4.29
N LEU A 111 -1.57 -14.47 3.55
CA LEU A 111 -2.96 -14.92 3.33
C LEU A 111 -3.65 -15.45 4.60
N ASN A 112 -2.87 -15.81 5.62
CA ASN A 112 -3.35 -16.28 6.92
C ASN A 112 -3.68 -15.14 7.92
N GLU A 113 -3.84 -13.91 7.44
CA GLU A 113 -4.15 -12.71 8.24
C GLU A 113 -3.07 -12.36 9.27
N THR A 114 -1.83 -12.73 9.01
CA THR A 114 -0.67 -12.25 9.76
C THR A 114 0.12 -11.24 8.93
N ARG A 115 0.92 -10.38 9.59
CA ARG A 115 1.68 -9.31 8.94
C ARG A 115 0.77 -8.38 8.10
N THR A 116 -0.38 -8.00 8.67
CA THR A 116 -1.38 -7.19 7.96
C THR A 116 -1.20 -5.68 8.16
N LYS A 117 -0.63 -5.28 9.30
CA LYS A 117 -0.35 -3.87 9.60
C LYS A 117 0.87 -3.39 8.82
N LYS A 118 0.84 -2.14 8.38
CA LYS A 118 1.95 -1.55 7.64
C LYS A 118 3.28 -1.60 8.41
N SER A 119 3.26 -1.36 9.72
CA SER A 119 4.46 -1.47 10.57
C SER A 119 5.05 -2.88 10.60
N GLU A 120 4.22 -3.92 10.61
CA GLU A 120 4.67 -5.32 10.59
C GLU A 120 5.31 -5.67 9.23
N VAL A 121 4.71 -5.18 8.13
CA VAL A 121 5.27 -5.37 6.77
C VAL A 121 6.61 -4.65 6.64
N LEU A 122 6.70 -3.41 7.12
CA LEU A 122 7.94 -2.61 7.07
C LEU A 122 9.03 -3.21 7.95
N GLN A 123 8.69 -3.67 9.16
CA GLN A 123 9.65 -4.35 10.03
C GLN A 123 10.21 -5.62 9.35
N TYR A 124 9.33 -6.43 8.76
CA TYR A 124 9.74 -7.60 7.98
C TYR A 124 10.64 -7.23 6.81
N ALA A 125 10.29 -6.18 6.04
CA ALA A 125 11.10 -5.73 4.90
C ALA A 125 12.51 -5.28 5.33
N LEU A 126 12.60 -4.49 6.42
CA LEU A 126 13.87 -4.04 6.99
C LEU A 126 14.77 -5.21 7.38
N GLU A 127 14.21 -6.21 8.05
CA GLU A 127 14.96 -7.39 8.52
C GLU A 127 15.31 -8.33 7.36
N HIS A 128 14.32 -8.69 6.54
CA HIS A 128 14.48 -9.68 5.47
C HIS A 128 15.44 -9.24 4.38
N PHE A 129 15.38 -7.96 3.99
CA PHE A 129 16.25 -7.39 2.97
C PHE A 129 17.48 -6.69 3.55
N ALA A 130 17.71 -6.78 4.86
CA ALA A 130 18.83 -6.15 5.56
C ALA A 130 18.97 -4.64 5.24
N LEU A 131 17.84 -3.90 5.35
CA LEU A 131 17.79 -2.48 5.04
C LEU A 131 18.18 -1.63 6.26
N SER A 132 18.96 -0.57 6.01
CA SER A 132 19.30 0.42 7.04
C SER A 132 18.18 1.46 7.17
N LYS A 133 17.72 1.68 8.40
CA LYS A 133 16.72 2.72 8.69
C LYS A 133 17.20 4.13 8.37
N THR A 134 18.51 4.38 8.51
CA THR A 134 19.10 5.69 8.26
C THR A 134 19.21 6.07 6.79
N SER A 135 19.17 5.07 5.90
CA SER A 135 19.23 5.24 4.44
C SER A 135 17.99 4.71 3.72
N SER A 136 16.87 4.58 4.44
CA SER A 136 15.60 4.13 3.90
C SER A 136 14.49 5.13 4.21
N LEU A 137 13.56 5.29 3.30
CA LEU A 137 12.33 6.05 3.51
C LEU A 137 11.13 5.30 2.91
N MET A 138 9.95 5.57 3.44
CA MET A 138 8.69 5.07 2.89
C MET A 138 8.08 6.12 1.94
N VAL A 139 7.42 5.64 0.89
CA VAL A 139 6.52 6.46 0.06
C VAL A 139 5.14 5.83 0.15
N GLY A 140 4.13 6.61 0.51
CA GLY A 140 2.77 6.09 0.68
C GLY A 140 1.70 7.17 0.51
N ASP A 141 0.46 6.75 0.37
CA ASP A 141 -0.66 7.63 0.06
C ASP A 141 -1.72 7.70 1.18
N ARG A 142 -1.53 6.96 2.29
CA ARG A 142 -2.47 6.93 3.42
C ARG A 142 -1.78 7.18 4.76
N SER A 143 -2.56 7.62 5.76
CA SER A 143 -2.09 7.75 7.14
C SER A 143 -1.42 6.47 7.66
N HIS A 144 -1.96 5.29 7.31
CA HIS A 144 -1.38 4.00 7.69
C HIS A 144 0.05 3.78 7.20
N ASP A 145 0.42 4.35 6.03
CA ASP A 145 1.79 4.30 5.52
C ASP A 145 2.71 5.16 6.37
N VAL A 146 2.27 6.37 6.70
CA VAL A 146 3.04 7.33 7.50
C VAL A 146 3.21 6.82 8.93
N GLU A 147 2.12 6.41 9.58
CA GLU A 147 2.11 5.86 10.94
C GLU A 147 2.93 4.57 11.03
N GLY A 148 2.77 3.68 10.03
CA GLY A 148 3.52 2.45 9.96
C GLY A 148 5.01 2.68 9.79
N ALA A 149 5.42 3.66 8.98
CA ALA A 149 6.82 4.07 8.81
C ALA A 149 7.37 4.66 10.12
N ALA A 150 6.64 5.56 10.76
CA ALA A 150 7.03 6.16 12.04
C ALA A 150 7.22 5.10 13.13
N ALA A 151 6.32 4.10 13.21
CA ALA A 151 6.40 3.02 14.18
C ALA A 151 7.68 2.17 14.07
N VAL A 152 8.30 2.11 12.90
CA VAL A 152 9.59 1.42 12.68
C VAL A 152 10.78 2.37 12.56
N GLY A 153 10.55 3.67 12.75
CA GLY A 153 11.61 4.70 12.73
C GLY A 153 12.05 5.11 11.31
N LEU A 154 11.16 5.03 10.31
CA LEU A 154 11.39 5.51 8.97
C LEU A 154 10.66 6.83 8.72
N PRO A 155 11.26 7.79 7.99
CA PRO A 155 10.53 8.90 7.42
C PRO A 155 9.58 8.40 6.31
N CYS A 156 8.47 9.13 6.10
CA CYS A 156 7.53 8.83 5.01
C CYS A 156 7.27 10.07 4.17
N VAL A 157 7.37 9.93 2.85
CA VAL A 157 6.90 10.92 1.88
C VAL A 157 5.47 10.54 1.48
N GLY A 158 4.52 11.45 1.75
CA GLY A 158 3.14 11.30 1.32
C GLY A 158 2.95 11.67 -0.14
N VAL A 159 2.04 10.98 -0.86
CA VAL A 159 1.69 11.31 -2.25
C VAL A 159 0.21 11.60 -2.40
N LEU A 160 -0.15 12.66 -3.15
CA LEU A 160 -1.54 13.12 -3.30
C LEU A 160 -2.28 12.53 -4.49
N TYR A 161 -1.59 11.83 -5.36
CA TYR A 161 -2.22 11.12 -6.50
C TYR A 161 -2.80 9.75 -6.12
N GLY A 162 -2.75 9.39 -4.84
CA GLY A 162 -3.37 8.21 -4.25
C GLY A 162 -4.76 8.46 -3.66
N PHE A 163 -5.09 7.80 -2.57
CA PHE A 163 -6.41 7.86 -1.93
C PHE A 163 -6.47 8.76 -0.70
N GLY A 164 -5.34 9.10 -0.08
CA GLY A 164 -5.26 9.97 1.09
C GLY A 164 -5.33 11.45 0.72
N SER A 165 -5.90 12.24 1.61
CA SER A 165 -5.89 13.70 1.48
C SER A 165 -4.59 14.30 2.05
N ARG A 166 -4.26 15.53 1.63
CA ARG A 166 -3.16 16.30 2.23
C ARG A 166 -3.31 16.40 3.76
N GLN A 167 -4.51 16.70 4.23
CA GLN A 167 -4.79 16.81 5.66
C GLN A 167 -4.54 15.48 6.39
N GLU A 168 -4.95 14.35 5.83
CA GLU A 168 -4.68 13.01 6.39
C GLU A 168 -3.18 12.78 6.55
N LEU A 169 -2.41 13.04 5.50
CA LEU A 169 -0.96 12.80 5.48
C LEU A 169 -0.20 13.75 6.42
N GLU A 170 -0.59 15.03 6.46
CA GLU A 170 0.01 16.02 7.38
C GLU A 170 -0.28 15.69 8.85
N GLN A 171 -1.52 15.32 9.17
CA GLN A 171 -1.90 14.91 10.53
C GLN A 171 -1.21 13.61 10.98
N ALA A 172 -0.94 12.70 10.05
CA ALA A 172 -0.18 11.49 10.33
C ALA A 172 1.33 11.74 10.49
N GLY A 173 1.83 12.94 10.14
CA GLY A 173 3.23 13.33 10.32
C GLY A 173 4.12 12.98 9.13
N ALA A 174 3.61 13.03 7.88
CA ALA A 174 4.44 12.86 6.69
C ALA A 174 5.60 13.86 6.66
N ALA A 175 6.82 13.37 6.40
CA ALA A 175 8.02 14.21 6.39
C ALA A 175 8.06 15.18 5.20
N ALA A 176 7.41 14.84 4.11
CA ALA A 176 7.18 15.68 2.94
C ALA A 176 5.95 15.18 2.18
N ILE A 177 5.39 16.01 1.31
CA ILE A 177 4.26 15.65 0.46
C ILE A 177 4.58 15.98 -1.00
N ALA A 178 4.36 15.01 -1.89
CA ALA A 178 4.45 15.17 -3.33
C ALA A 178 3.04 15.21 -3.95
N GLU A 179 2.77 16.20 -4.78
CA GLU A 179 1.47 16.37 -5.43
C GLU A 179 1.28 15.40 -6.61
N ASP A 180 2.37 15.11 -7.31
CA ASP A 180 2.41 14.28 -8.51
C ASP A 180 3.72 13.49 -8.62
N ILE A 181 3.85 12.69 -9.67
CA ILE A 181 5.04 11.88 -9.94
C ILE A 181 6.31 12.75 -10.15
N PRO A 182 6.29 13.86 -10.92
CA PRO A 182 7.44 14.76 -11.03
C PRO A 182 7.89 15.36 -9.70
N ALA A 183 6.96 15.80 -8.87
CA ALA A 183 7.28 16.31 -7.53
C ALA A 183 7.92 15.25 -6.64
N LEU A 184 7.39 14.01 -6.68
CA LEU A 184 7.97 12.88 -5.97
C LEU A 184 9.40 12.59 -6.45
N GLU A 185 9.62 12.54 -7.77
CA GLU A 185 10.95 12.33 -8.35
C GLU A 185 11.95 13.35 -7.81
N GLY A 186 11.60 14.64 -7.84
CA GLY A 186 12.46 15.71 -7.35
C GLY A 186 12.78 15.60 -5.85
N LEU A 187 11.83 15.15 -5.02
CA LEU A 187 12.07 14.90 -3.60
C LEU A 187 13.02 13.73 -3.39
N LEU A 188 12.78 12.61 -4.06
CA LEU A 188 13.56 11.38 -3.87
C LEU A 188 15.01 11.53 -4.41
N LEU A 189 15.21 12.18 -5.55
CA LEU A 189 16.56 12.43 -6.09
C LEU A 189 17.38 13.35 -5.19
N ARG A 190 16.77 14.36 -4.57
CA ARG A 190 17.46 15.18 -3.56
C ARG A 190 17.82 14.38 -2.32
N TRP A 191 16.92 13.51 -1.85
CA TRP A 191 17.20 12.66 -0.69
C TRP A 191 18.36 11.68 -0.93
N LEU A 192 18.51 11.17 -2.15
CA LEU A 192 19.63 10.28 -2.51
C LEU A 192 21.00 10.98 -2.49
N GLN A 193 21.05 12.31 -2.46
CA GLN A 193 22.29 13.10 -2.43
C GLN A 193 22.72 13.48 -1.00
N THR A 194 21.90 13.19 0.02
CA THR A 194 22.19 13.49 1.43
C THR A 194 22.81 12.29 2.15
#